data_a4be0f90922b2244c6b83204e4cf3411
#
_entry.id   a4be0f90922b2244c6b83204e4cf3411
#
_cell.length_a   1.000
_cell.length_b   1.000
_cell.length_c   1.000
_cell.angle_alpha   90.00
_cell.angle_beta   90.00
_cell.angle_gamma   90.00
#
_symmetry.space_group_name_H-M   'P 1'
#
loop_
_entity.id
_entity.type
_entity.pdbx_description
1 polymer ?
#
loop_
_entity_poly.entity_id
_entity_poly.type
_entity_poly.pdbx_seq_one_letter_code
_entity_poly.pdbx_strand_id
1 'polypeptide(L)'
;DPDPEPDDGLEGFGSAQPSRDSNPGWLSEYELAEARRHLPMLYVEAIPVRTDGSGQVTEIGILLRSTPMGEMTRTIVSGRVRFGETIRDALFRHVENDLGPMAFPLLPPQPLPFTVAEYFPIPGVSAYHDDRQHAVSLAFVVPVTGTCEPRQDALEVTWFSPEAAASDTVAAEMELSLIHI
;
A
#
# COMPACT_ATOMS: atom_id res chain seq x y z
N ASP A 1 -60.11 3.79 27.44
CA ASP A 1 -59.18 3.63 26.33
C ASP A 1 -57.80 4.10 26.81
N PRO A 2 -56.84 3.21 26.93
CA PRO A 2 -55.46 3.61 27.15
C PRO A 2 -54.82 4.00 25.82
N ASP A 3 -54.09 5.12 25.83
CA ASP A 3 -53.28 5.58 24.71
C ASP A 3 -52.25 4.52 24.28
N PRO A 4 -52.00 4.36 22.99
CA PRO A 4 -50.95 3.47 22.53
C PRO A 4 -49.58 4.06 22.86
N GLU A 5 -48.76 3.25 23.51
CA GLU A 5 -47.34 3.56 23.73
C GLU A 5 -46.60 3.76 22.39
N PRO A 6 -45.65 4.70 22.32
CA PRO A 6 -44.84 4.87 21.12
C PRO A 6 -43.96 3.64 20.93
N ASP A 7 -44.10 3.06 19.76
CA ASP A 7 -43.23 1.99 19.24
C ASP A 7 -41.78 2.54 19.11
N ASP A 8 -40.95 2.16 20.06
CA ASP A 8 -39.48 2.41 20.00
C ASP A 8 -38.87 1.58 18.88
N GLY A 9 -39.01 2.09 17.66
CA GLY A 9 -38.40 1.54 16.46
C GLY A 9 -36.84 1.58 16.46
N LEU A 10 -36.23 1.03 17.48
CA LEU A 10 -34.76 0.77 17.54
C LEU A 10 -34.46 -0.71 17.27
N GLU A 11 -35.16 -1.29 16.32
CA GLU A 11 -34.73 -2.57 15.76
C GLU A 11 -34.00 -2.33 14.45
N GLY A 12 -32.70 -2.60 14.46
CA GLY A 12 -31.96 -2.82 13.23
C GLY A 12 -30.63 -2.17 13.04
N PHE A 13 -29.91 -1.83 14.10
CA PHE A 13 -28.44 -1.89 13.94
C PHE A 13 -28.06 -3.36 14.00
N GLY A 14 -28.12 -4.00 12.84
CA GLY A 14 -27.55 -5.31 12.65
C GLY A 14 -26.17 -5.31 13.25
N SER A 15 -25.96 -6.10 14.28
CA SER A 15 -24.65 -6.33 14.87
C SER A 15 -23.74 -6.80 13.74
N ALA A 16 -22.92 -5.89 13.24
CA ALA A 16 -21.83 -6.27 12.35
C ALA A 16 -21.07 -7.38 13.07
N GLN A 17 -21.13 -8.59 12.55
CA GLN A 17 -20.36 -9.67 13.13
C GLN A 17 -18.91 -9.23 13.14
N PRO A 18 -18.22 -9.33 14.29
CA PRO A 18 -16.80 -9.02 14.32
C PRO A 18 -16.13 -9.88 13.26
N SER A 19 -15.38 -9.25 12.37
CA SER A 19 -14.58 -9.94 11.37
C SER A 19 -13.77 -11.04 12.05
N ARG A 20 -13.60 -12.17 11.38
CA ARG A 20 -12.90 -13.35 11.93
C ARG A 20 -11.49 -13.07 12.44
N ASP A 21 -10.90 -11.98 11.99
CA ASP A 21 -9.69 -11.40 12.56
C ASP A 21 -10.07 -10.37 13.62
N SER A 22 -9.64 -10.58 14.85
CA SER A 22 -9.81 -9.64 15.97
C SER A 22 -9.09 -8.30 15.78
N ASN A 23 -8.63 -8.00 14.57
CA ASN A 23 -7.95 -6.77 14.21
C ASN A 23 -8.97 -5.70 13.81
N PRO A 24 -9.14 -4.63 14.60
CA PRO A 24 -10.13 -3.59 14.34
C PRO A 24 -9.90 -2.83 13.01
N GLY A 25 -8.71 -2.94 12.43
CA GLY A 25 -8.38 -2.34 11.13
C GLY A 25 -8.76 -3.19 9.93
N TRP A 26 -9.27 -4.39 10.14
CA TRP A 26 -9.72 -5.26 9.06
C TRP A 26 -11.09 -4.81 8.53
N LEU A 27 -11.20 -4.76 7.20
CA LEU A 27 -12.46 -4.49 6.50
C LEU A 27 -12.74 -5.67 5.56
N SER A 28 -14.00 -6.11 5.53
CA SER A 28 -14.48 -7.00 4.48
C SER A 28 -14.41 -6.32 3.11
N GLU A 29 -14.54 -7.07 2.03
CA GLU A 29 -14.56 -6.49 0.67
C GLU A 29 -15.68 -5.46 0.51
N TYR A 30 -16.85 -5.73 1.10
CA TYR A 30 -17.96 -4.78 1.07
C TYR A 30 -17.66 -3.49 1.83
N GLU A 31 -17.17 -3.59 3.07
CA GLU A 31 -16.79 -2.42 3.89
C GLU A 31 -15.68 -1.61 3.23
N LEU A 32 -14.71 -2.29 2.60
CA LEU A 32 -13.64 -1.62 1.87
C LEU A 32 -14.18 -0.87 0.64
N ALA A 33 -15.10 -1.47 -0.10
CA ALA A 33 -15.75 -0.82 -1.23
C ALA A 33 -16.57 0.41 -0.78
N GLU A 34 -17.27 0.31 0.34
CA GLU A 34 -17.99 1.45 0.92
C GLU A 34 -17.04 2.57 1.35
N ALA A 35 -15.96 2.23 2.06
CA ALA A 35 -14.95 3.19 2.48
C ALA A 35 -14.34 3.93 1.28
N ARG A 36 -14.01 3.21 0.21
CA ARG A 36 -13.45 3.79 -1.02
C ARG A 36 -14.37 4.79 -1.71
N ARG A 37 -15.67 4.62 -1.59
CA ARG A 37 -16.67 5.54 -2.18
C ARG A 37 -16.84 6.83 -1.40
N HIS A 38 -16.50 6.84 -0.11
CA HIS A 38 -16.83 7.93 0.80
C HIS A 38 -15.62 8.62 1.42
N LEU A 39 -14.46 7.98 1.43
CA LEU A 39 -13.28 8.46 2.14
C LEU A 39 -12.03 8.40 1.26
N PRO A 40 -11.12 9.38 1.37
CA PRO A 40 -9.76 9.20 0.88
C PRO A 40 -9.10 8.04 1.64
N MET A 41 -8.50 7.13 0.90
CA MET A 41 -7.81 5.97 1.47
C MET A 41 -6.34 6.28 1.71
N LEU A 42 -5.85 5.99 2.91
CA LEU A 42 -4.45 6.19 3.26
C LEU A 42 -3.62 4.96 2.91
N TYR A 43 -2.57 5.16 2.12
CA TYR A 43 -1.60 4.16 1.70
C TYR A 43 -0.18 4.52 2.11
N VAL A 44 0.65 3.53 2.23
CA VAL A 44 2.11 3.66 2.24
C VAL A 44 2.67 2.96 1.02
N GLU A 45 3.74 3.52 0.47
CA GLU A 45 4.53 2.94 -0.60
C GLU A 45 5.99 2.91 -0.15
N ALA A 46 6.67 1.81 -0.37
CA ALA A 46 8.05 1.63 0.00
C ALA A 46 8.87 1.22 -1.22
N ILE A 47 9.91 2.00 -1.49
CA ILE A 47 10.94 1.66 -2.47
C ILE A 47 12.04 0.92 -1.69
N PRO A 48 12.15 -0.42 -1.80
CA PRO A 48 13.21 -1.14 -1.15
C PRO A 48 14.54 -0.84 -1.82
N VAL A 49 15.56 -0.55 -1.02
CA VAL A 49 16.89 -0.24 -1.52
C VAL A 49 17.96 -1.05 -0.80
N ARG A 50 19.07 -1.29 -1.50
CA ARG A 50 20.33 -1.73 -0.91
C ARG A 50 21.24 -0.52 -0.75
N THR A 51 21.96 -0.48 0.35
CA THR A 51 22.94 0.58 0.63
C THR A 51 24.32 -0.01 0.88
N ASP A 52 25.34 0.77 0.58
CA ASP A 52 26.72 0.44 0.94
C ASP A 52 27.05 0.83 2.40
N GLY A 53 28.29 0.61 2.82
CA GLY A 53 28.76 0.94 4.17
C GLY A 53 28.74 2.43 4.51
N SER A 54 28.58 3.32 3.53
CA SER A 54 28.43 4.78 3.71
C SER A 54 26.97 5.21 3.77
N GLY A 55 26.02 4.30 3.50
CA GLY A 55 24.59 4.58 3.45
C GLY A 55 24.12 5.07 2.06
N GLN A 56 24.98 5.02 1.04
CA GLN A 56 24.57 5.33 -0.33
C GLN A 56 23.77 4.20 -0.95
N VAL A 57 22.71 4.56 -1.67
CA VAL A 57 21.90 3.57 -2.41
C VAL A 57 22.70 3.01 -3.57
N THR A 58 22.84 1.70 -3.58
CA THR A 58 23.54 0.95 -4.65
C THR A 58 22.57 0.24 -5.57
N GLU A 59 21.42 -0.19 -5.05
CA GLU A 59 20.40 -0.90 -5.82
C GLU A 59 19.00 -0.52 -5.35
N ILE A 60 18.06 -0.53 -6.28
CA ILE A 60 16.63 -0.29 -6.07
C ILE A 60 15.89 -1.55 -6.45
N GLY A 61 15.04 -2.06 -5.53
CA GLY A 61 14.21 -3.24 -5.74
C GLY A 61 12.88 -2.89 -6.36
N ILE A 62 12.53 -3.55 -7.45
CA ILE A 62 11.26 -3.40 -8.14
C ILE A 62 10.59 -4.76 -8.26
N LEU A 63 9.32 -4.81 -7.87
CA LEU A 63 8.52 -6.03 -7.90
C LEU A 63 7.93 -6.25 -9.30
N LEU A 64 7.90 -7.48 -9.73
CA LEU A 64 7.11 -7.93 -10.87
C LEU A 64 5.84 -8.60 -10.34
N ARG A 65 4.68 -8.13 -10.75
CA ARG A 65 3.38 -8.68 -10.39
C ARG A 65 2.61 -9.11 -11.62
N SER A 66 1.74 -10.11 -11.43
CA SER A 66 0.72 -10.45 -12.41
C SER A 66 -0.58 -9.72 -12.06
N THR A 67 -1.18 -9.05 -13.03
CA THR A 67 -2.51 -8.47 -12.85
C THR A 67 -3.58 -9.57 -12.93
N PRO A 68 -4.82 -9.35 -12.45
CA PRO A 68 -5.92 -10.28 -12.62
C PRO A 68 -6.22 -10.66 -14.07
N MET A 69 -5.81 -9.82 -15.03
CA MET A 69 -5.93 -10.05 -16.47
C MET A 69 -4.78 -10.88 -17.06
N GLY A 70 -3.79 -11.25 -16.23
CA GLY A 70 -2.61 -12.00 -16.64
C GLY A 70 -1.49 -11.15 -17.25
N GLU A 71 -1.61 -9.84 -17.23
CA GLU A 71 -0.54 -8.93 -17.63
C GLU A 71 0.52 -8.82 -16.56
N MET A 72 1.75 -8.59 -16.97
CA MET A 72 2.89 -8.40 -16.06
C MET A 72 3.14 -6.92 -15.89
N THR A 73 3.18 -6.45 -14.64
CA THR A 73 3.50 -5.06 -14.31
C THR A 73 4.61 -4.97 -13.29
N ARG A 74 5.39 -3.91 -13.37
CA ARG A 74 6.38 -3.58 -12.34
C ARG A 74 5.77 -2.59 -11.35
N THR A 75 6.05 -2.81 -10.07
CA THR A 75 5.50 -2.02 -8.97
C THR A 75 6.48 -1.98 -7.80
N ILE A 76 6.17 -1.17 -6.82
CA ILE A 76 6.89 -1.13 -5.54
C ILE A 76 6.03 -1.73 -4.44
N VAL A 77 6.60 -1.92 -3.26
CA VAL A 77 5.83 -2.34 -2.08
C VAL A 77 4.79 -1.27 -1.78
N SER A 78 3.53 -1.64 -1.69
CA SER A 78 2.47 -0.70 -1.34
C SER A 78 1.32 -1.39 -0.63
N GLY A 79 0.55 -0.60 0.12
CA GLY A 79 -0.69 -1.07 0.71
C GLY A 79 -1.31 -0.08 1.67
N ARG A 80 -2.54 -0.38 2.05
CA ARG A 80 -3.36 0.45 2.92
C ARG A 80 -2.82 0.46 4.36
N VAL A 81 -2.87 1.62 4.98
CA VAL A 81 -2.71 1.75 6.44
C VAL A 81 -4.03 1.38 7.11
N ARG A 82 -3.99 0.52 8.11
CA ARG A 82 -5.16 0.06 8.85
C ARG A 82 -5.51 1.02 9.98
N PHE A 83 -6.77 1.03 10.38
CA PHE A 83 -7.18 1.78 11.56
C PHE A 83 -6.40 1.31 12.80
N GLY A 84 -5.85 2.26 13.56
CA GLY A 84 -5.07 1.97 14.76
C GLY A 84 -3.62 1.50 14.50
N GLU A 85 -3.20 1.43 13.25
CA GLU A 85 -1.85 1.05 12.85
C GLU A 85 -0.99 2.30 12.65
N THR A 86 0.25 2.26 13.14
CA THR A 86 1.21 3.33 12.84
C THR A 86 1.71 3.21 11.40
N ILE A 87 2.18 4.33 10.84
CA ILE A 87 2.81 4.31 9.50
C ILE A 87 4.00 3.34 9.48
N ARG A 88 4.79 3.31 10.55
CA ARG A 88 5.94 2.41 10.67
C ARG A 88 5.52 0.94 10.65
N ASP A 89 4.47 0.58 11.39
CA ASP A 89 3.96 -0.79 11.43
C ASP A 89 3.35 -1.20 10.08
N ALA A 90 2.65 -0.28 9.41
CA ALA A 90 2.14 -0.51 8.06
C ALA A 90 3.28 -0.80 7.07
N LEU A 91 4.36 -0.01 7.10
CA LEU A 91 5.54 -0.23 6.27
C LEU A 91 6.17 -1.61 6.54
N PHE A 92 6.38 -1.97 7.80
CA PHE A 92 6.89 -3.30 8.15
C PHE A 92 6.00 -4.42 7.63
N ARG A 93 4.70 -4.31 7.84
CA ARG A 93 3.73 -5.32 7.42
C ARG A 93 3.72 -5.50 5.90
N HIS A 94 3.71 -4.41 5.13
CA HIS A 94 3.71 -4.50 3.67
C HIS A 94 5.05 -4.98 3.10
N VAL A 95 6.17 -4.55 3.67
CA VAL A 95 7.49 -5.06 3.28
C VAL A 95 7.59 -6.57 3.56
N GLU A 96 7.15 -7.03 4.74
CA GLU A 96 7.13 -8.45 5.06
C GLU A 96 6.19 -9.25 4.14
N ASN A 97 5.02 -8.72 3.84
CA ASN A 97 4.05 -9.37 2.97
C ASN A 97 4.57 -9.53 1.54
N ASP A 98 5.28 -8.56 1.03
CA ASP A 98 5.74 -8.54 -0.37
C ASP A 98 7.15 -9.14 -0.54
N LEU A 99 8.05 -8.93 0.41
CA LEU A 99 9.46 -9.31 0.31
C LEU A 99 9.87 -10.45 1.26
N GLY A 100 8.95 -10.90 2.10
CA GLY A 100 9.20 -11.96 3.07
C GLY A 100 9.75 -11.47 4.42
N PRO A 101 9.67 -12.34 5.46
CA PRO A 101 10.02 -11.98 6.83
C PRO A 101 11.53 -11.77 7.05
N MET A 102 12.36 -12.21 6.09
CA MET A 102 13.82 -12.09 6.16
C MET A 102 14.36 -10.86 5.45
N ALA A 103 13.50 -9.96 4.98
CA ALA A 103 13.92 -8.73 4.31
C ALA A 103 14.62 -7.74 5.24
N PHE A 104 14.26 -7.71 6.52
CA PHE A 104 14.84 -6.87 7.56
C PHE A 104 14.92 -5.39 7.16
N PRO A 105 13.77 -4.72 7.01
CA PRO A 105 13.75 -3.30 6.70
C PRO A 105 14.31 -2.47 7.85
N LEU A 106 15.10 -1.45 7.52
CA LEU A 106 15.61 -0.46 8.46
C LEU A 106 14.70 0.77 8.44
N LEU A 107 13.91 0.92 9.48
CA LEU A 107 13.00 2.04 9.65
C LEU A 107 13.26 2.77 10.97
N PRO A 108 13.40 4.11 10.93
CA PRO A 108 13.48 4.89 12.16
C PRO A 108 12.17 4.80 12.95
N PRO A 109 12.16 5.19 14.24
CA PRO A 109 10.93 5.23 15.04
C PRO A 109 9.80 6.06 14.41
N GLN A 110 10.16 7.14 13.72
CA GLN A 110 9.24 7.99 12.97
C GLN A 110 9.75 8.13 11.53
N PRO A 111 9.32 7.26 10.61
CA PRO A 111 9.71 7.38 9.22
C PRO A 111 9.11 8.63 8.60
N LEU A 112 9.90 9.31 7.75
CA LEU A 112 9.46 10.49 7.00
C LEU A 112 9.31 10.12 5.54
N PRO A 113 8.16 10.42 4.93
CA PRO A 113 7.99 10.22 3.49
C PRO A 113 8.86 11.22 2.72
N PHE A 114 9.40 10.80 1.59
CA PHE A 114 10.09 11.71 0.69
C PHE A 114 9.12 12.44 -0.23
N THR A 115 7.92 11.88 -0.43
CA THR A 115 6.84 12.52 -1.19
C THR A 115 5.47 11.99 -0.77
N VAL A 116 4.44 12.72 -1.18
CA VAL A 116 3.03 12.33 -1.08
C VAL A 116 2.47 12.26 -2.49
N ALA A 117 1.86 11.14 -2.83
CA ALA A 117 1.17 10.96 -4.10
C ALA A 117 -0.34 10.89 -3.88
N GLU A 118 -1.10 11.59 -4.71
CA GLU A 118 -2.56 11.55 -4.68
C GLU A 118 -3.07 10.86 -5.94
N TYR A 119 -3.90 9.84 -5.73
CA TYR A 119 -4.54 9.05 -6.79
C TYR A 119 -6.02 9.38 -6.84
N PHE A 120 -6.52 9.70 -8.01
CA PHE A 120 -7.93 10.04 -8.19
C PHE A 120 -8.61 9.12 -9.21
N PRO A 121 -9.92 8.82 -9.00
CA PRO A 121 -10.69 8.03 -9.98
C PRO A 121 -11.06 8.82 -11.23
N ILE A 122 -10.80 10.13 -11.25
CA ILE A 122 -11.05 11.02 -12.37
C ILE A 122 -9.72 11.38 -13.01
N PRO A 123 -9.48 10.99 -14.29
CA PRO A 123 -8.24 11.34 -14.98
C PRO A 123 -8.02 12.85 -15.06
N GLY A 124 -6.78 13.27 -14.88
CA GLY A 124 -6.37 14.67 -15.02
C GLY A 124 -6.53 15.53 -13.74
N VAL A 125 -7.07 15.00 -12.65
CA VAL A 125 -7.12 15.71 -11.37
C VAL A 125 -5.72 15.77 -10.73
N SER A 126 -4.96 14.69 -10.82
CA SER A 126 -3.55 14.65 -10.42
C SER A 126 -2.72 13.93 -11.48
N ALA A 127 -1.41 13.80 -11.23
CA ALA A 127 -0.51 13.04 -12.09
C ALA A 127 -0.80 11.52 -12.04
N TYR A 128 -1.47 11.05 -10.99
CA TYR A 128 -1.73 9.64 -10.76
C TYR A 128 -3.22 9.34 -10.80
N HIS A 129 -3.55 8.18 -11.36
CA HIS A 129 -4.92 7.73 -11.56
C HIS A 129 -5.13 6.35 -10.94
N ASP A 130 -6.24 6.16 -10.25
CA ASP A 130 -6.74 4.86 -9.79
C ASP A 130 -8.28 4.90 -9.87
N ASP A 131 -8.85 4.20 -10.83
CA ASP A 131 -10.31 4.17 -11.09
C ASP A 131 -11.12 3.59 -9.94
N ARG A 132 -10.48 2.95 -8.97
CA ARG A 132 -11.16 2.34 -7.83
C ARG A 132 -11.40 3.31 -6.68
N GLN A 133 -10.58 4.40 -6.54
CA GLN A 133 -10.56 5.16 -5.30
C GLN A 133 -9.85 6.51 -5.40
N HIS A 134 -10.17 7.39 -4.47
CA HIS A 134 -9.28 8.49 -4.08
C HIS A 134 -8.33 7.97 -3.00
N ALA A 135 -7.05 7.97 -3.26
CA ALA A 135 -6.04 7.54 -2.31
C ALA A 135 -4.97 8.62 -2.09
N VAL A 136 -4.50 8.72 -0.86
CA VAL A 136 -3.32 9.50 -0.48
C VAL A 136 -2.24 8.52 -0.04
N SER A 137 -1.14 8.50 -0.75
CA SER A 137 -0.03 7.60 -0.50
C SER A 137 1.19 8.35 0.00
N LEU A 138 1.74 7.86 1.11
CA LEU A 138 3.00 8.33 1.67
C LEU A 138 4.11 7.43 1.14
N ALA A 139 5.06 7.99 0.40
CA ALA A 139 6.12 7.23 -0.23
C ALA A 139 7.44 7.34 0.55
N PHE A 140 8.07 6.17 0.78
CA PHE A 140 9.28 6.04 1.56
C PHE A 140 10.37 5.30 0.79
N VAL A 141 11.62 5.69 1.01
CA VAL A 141 12.78 4.87 0.65
C VAL A 141 13.12 4.02 1.88
N VAL A 142 13.16 2.70 1.70
CA VAL A 142 13.33 1.75 2.79
C VAL A 142 14.53 0.85 2.53
N PRO A 143 15.65 1.06 3.23
CA PRO A 143 16.76 0.12 3.18
C PRO A 143 16.34 -1.24 3.71
N VAL A 144 16.69 -2.30 2.99
CA VAL A 144 16.51 -3.68 3.42
C VAL A 144 17.85 -4.39 3.45
N THR A 145 18.15 -5.08 4.54
CA THR A 145 19.47 -5.69 4.79
C THR A 145 19.48 -7.21 4.64
N GLY A 146 18.29 -7.80 4.61
CA GLY A 146 18.12 -9.24 4.58
C GLY A 146 17.86 -9.81 3.18
N THR A 147 17.45 -11.05 3.15
CA THR A 147 17.08 -11.76 1.93
C THR A 147 15.63 -11.46 1.57
N CYS A 148 15.41 -10.97 0.37
CA CYS A 148 14.08 -10.67 -0.14
C CYS A 148 13.58 -11.85 -0.99
N GLU A 149 12.47 -12.44 -0.56
CA GLU A 149 11.77 -13.50 -1.29
C GLU A 149 10.37 -13.00 -1.62
N PRO A 150 10.03 -12.83 -2.90
CA PRO A 150 8.70 -12.39 -3.32
C PRO A 150 7.62 -13.30 -2.76
N ARG A 151 6.53 -12.68 -2.30
CA ARG A 151 5.38 -13.38 -1.73
C ARG A 151 4.08 -12.83 -2.30
N GLN A 152 3.00 -13.54 -2.03
CA GLN A 152 1.66 -13.22 -2.53
C GLN A 152 1.64 -13.10 -4.06
N ASP A 153 1.22 -11.97 -4.60
CA ASP A 153 1.12 -11.72 -6.04
C ASP A 153 2.44 -11.29 -6.66
N ALA A 154 3.47 -11.02 -5.84
CA ALA A 154 4.80 -10.69 -6.35
C ALA A 154 5.49 -11.97 -6.84
N LEU A 155 5.86 -11.98 -8.11
CA LEU A 155 6.51 -13.12 -8.76
C LEU A 155 8.03 -13.04 -8.63
N GLU A 156 8.57 -11.81 -8.64
CA GLU A 156 10.01 -11.54 -8.64
C GLU A 156 10.29 -10.18 -8.02
N VAL A 157 11.44 -10.04 -7.39
CA VAL A 157 12.05 -8.75 -7.10
C VAL A 157 13.31 -8.62 -7.96
N THR A 158 13.37 -7.57 -8.77
CA THR A 158 14.54 -7.26 -9.59
C THR A 158 15.27 -6.07 -8.97
N TRP A 159 16.60 -6.21 -8.82
CA TRP A 159 17.46 -5.17 -8.29
C TRP A 159 18.15 -4.44 -9.42
N PHE A 160 17.92 -3.14 -9.50
CA PHE A 160 18.48 -2.25 -10.52
C PHE A 160 19.47 -1.27 -9.89
N SER A 161 20.50 -0.85 -10.64
CA SER A 161 21.23 0.37 -10.25
C SER A 161 20.26 1.57 -10.29
N PRO A 162 20.54 2.65 -9.54
CA PRO A 162 19.69 3.85 -9.58
C PRO A 162 19.49 4.39 -11.00
N GLU A 163 20.51 4.38 -11.83
CA GLU A 163 20.46 4.83 -13.22
C GLU A 163 19.57 3.93 -14.07
N ALA A 164 19.67 2.61 -13.89
CA ALA A 164 18.83 1.66 -14.62
C ALA A 164 17.36 1.74 -14.17
N ALA A 165 17.11 1.92 -12.88
CA ALA A 165 15.75 2.08 -12.34
C ALA A 165 15.07 3.35 -12.88
N ALA A 166 15.81 4.42 -13.10
CA ALA A 166 15.32 5.68 -13.68
C ALA A 166 15.23 5.66 -15.21
N SER A 167 15.53 4.54 -15.87
CA SER A 167 15.49 4.44 -17.34
C SER A 167 14.05 4.44 -17.86
N ASP A 168 13.86 4.97 -19.07
CA ASP A 168 12.55 5.00 -19.72
C ASP A 168 11.95 3.60 -19.92
N THR A 169 12.79 2.58 -20.08
CA THR A 169 12.33 1.19 -20.25
C THR A 169 11.69 0.66 -18.99
N VAL A 170 12.33 0.86 -17.83
CA VAL A 170 11.77 0.45 -16.53
C VAL A 170 10.54 1.30 -16.19
N ALA A 171 10.59 2.61 -16.43
CA ALA A 171 9.47 3.52 -16.21
C ALA A 171 8.22 3.12 -17.00
N ALA A 172 8.39 2.67 -18.24
CA ALA A 172 7.28 2.23 -19.10
C ALA A 172 6.62 0.93 -18.62
N GLU A 173 7.35 0.10 -17.85
CA GLU A 173 6.83 -1.14 -17.27
C GLU A 173 6.16 -0.91 -15.90
N MET A 174 6.31 0.28 -15.31
CA MET A 174 5.71 0.62 -14.02
C MET A 174 4.24 0.98 -14.19
N GLU A 175 3.40 0.31 -13.44
CA GLU A 175 1.97 0.64 -13.35
C GLU A 175 1.73 2.02 -12.75
N LEU A 176 2.64 2.47 -11.88
CA LEU A 176 2.57 3.75 -11.17
C LEU A 176 3.94 4.42 -11.21
N SER A 177 4.01 5.61 -11.77
CA SER A 177 5.28 6.28 -12.06
C SER A 177 5.85 7.06 -10.87
N LEU A 178 6.02 6.43 -9.71
CA LEU A 178 6.67 7.06 -8.55
C LEU A 178 8.19 7.18 -8.67
N ILE A 179 8.80 6.58 -9.69
CA ILE A 179 10.26 6.56 -9.87
C ILE A 179 10.81 7.84 -10.50
N HIS A 180 9.96 8.74 -10.94
CA HIS A 180 10.37 10.01 -11.56
C HIS A 180 10.55 11.17 -10.56
N ILE A 181 10.80 10.87 -9.29
CA ILE A 181 11.05 11.89 -8.27
C ILE A 181 12.50 11.87 -7.83
#